data_dd510f55489e2a6f62aff6f9c0c99fba
#
_entry.id   dd510f55489e2a6f62aff6f9c0c99fba
#
_cell.length_a   1.000
_cell.length_b   1.000
_cell.length_c   1.000
_cell.angle_alpha   90.00
_cell.angle_beta   90.00
_cell.angle_gamma   90.00
#
_symmetry.space_group_name_H-M   'P 1'
#
loop_
_entity.id
_entity.type
_entity.pdbx_description
1 polymer ?
#
loop_
_entity_poly.entity_id
_entity_poly.type
_entity_poly.pdbx_seq_one_letter_code
_entity_poly.pdbx_strand_id
1 'polypeptide(L)'
;MSQEDNPWTTLSTREVYDNKWIRVREDQVINPAGGPGIYGVVEFKNRAVGVVPVDDEGFTWLVGQYRYTHGLYEWEIPEGGCPAGEELLECARRELREATGLVAAKYELLASDLQLSNSTTNEVACLFLARGITFAQACPEDTEKLQVWRLPLATAVRMAMDGEIRDAMSVIALLKLGATGWGKDQNEGCDQSLGSNG
;
A
#
# COMPACT_ATOMS: atom_id res chain seq x y z
N MET A 1 -13.88 -12.24 20.37
CA MET A 1 -12.94 -13.37 20.20
C MET A 1 -12.13 -13.46 21.46
N SER A 2 -12.03 -14.62 22.10
CA SER A 2 -11.13 -14.85 23.25
C SER A 2 -9.69 -14.68 22.77
N GLN A 3 -8.90 -13.93 23.52
CA GLN A 3 -7.47 -13.82 23.28
C GLN A 3 -6.87 -15.18 23.69
N GLU A 4 -6.35 -15.92 22.70
CA GLU A 4 -5.62 -17.16 22.98
C GLU A 4 -4.24 -16.83 23.51
N ASP A 5 -3.72 -17.64 24.42
CA ASP A 5 -2.37 -17.48 24.95
C ASP A 5 -1.33 -17.76 23.84
N ASN A 6 -0.24 -17.03 23.86
CA ASN A 6 0.86 -17.26 22.92
C ASN A 6 1.50 -18.64 23.16
N PRO A 7 1.43 -19.58 22.22
CA PRO A 7 2.00 -20.92 22.40
C PRO A 7 3.52 -21.00 22.18
N TRP A 8 4.14 -19.89 21.79
CA TRP A 8 5.59 -19.80 21.57
C TRP A 8 6.30 -19.33 22.85
N THR A 9 7.46 -19.89 23.15
CA THR A 9 8.34 -19.40 24.21
C THR A 9 9.66 -18.96 23.61
N THR A 10 10.01 -17.67 23.76
CA THR A 10 11.32 -17.16 23.36
C THR A 10 12.33 -17.42 24.49
N LEU A 11 13.41 -18.14 24.17
CA LEU A 11 14.49 -18.47 25.12
C LEU A 11 15.59 -17.42 25.09
N SER A 12 15.98 -16.96 23.91
CA SER A 12 16.97 -15.90 23.72
C SER A 12 16.79 -15.23 22.37
N THR A 13 17.28 -14.00 22.23
CA THR A 13 17.25 -13.19 21.01
C THR A 13 18.66 -12.75 20.66
N ARG A 14 19.01 -12.83 19.39
CA ARG A 14 20.26 -12.33 18.83
C ARG A 14 19.96 -11.36 17.68
N GLU A 15 20.51 -10.14 17.75
CA GLU A 15 20.51 -9.24 16.60
C GLU A 15 21.49 -9.75 15.54
N VAL A 16 21.03 -9.79 14.28
CA VAL A 16 21.79 -10.29 13.12
C VAL A 16 22.24 -9.14 12.23
N TYR A 17 21.35 -8.16 12.02
CA TYR A 17 21.60 -7.01 11.15
C TYR A 17 20.74 -5.82 11.57
N ASP A 18 21.30 -4.62 11.52
CA ASP A 18 20.56 -3.37 11.76
C ASP A 18 21.02 -2.26 10.83
N ASN A 19 20.04 -1.51 10.30
CA ASN A 19 20.26 -0.29 9.55
C ASN A 19 19.13 0.72 9.83
N LYS A 20 19.07 1.84 9.09
CA LYS A 20 18.07 2.89 9.35
C LYS A 20 16.62 2.45 9.05
N TRP A 21 16.39 1.39 8.25
CA TRP A 21 15.06 0.96 7.81
C TRP A 21 14.57 -0.31 8.52
N ILE A 22 15.47 -1.29 8.70
CA ILE A 22 15.11 -2.60 9.26
C ILE A 22 16.12 -3.03 10.30
N ARG A 23 15.64 -3.91 11.20
CA ARG A 23 16.45 -4.76 12.06
C ARG A 23 16.09 -6.22 11.81
N VAL A 24 17.08 -7.09 11.73
CA VAL A 24 16.88 -8.54 11.65
C VAL A 24 17.35 -9.18 12.94
N ARG A 25 16.48 -9.96 13.58
CA ARG A 25 16.81 -10.75 14.77
C ARG A 25 16.51 -12.23 14.55
N GLU A 26 17.21 -13.07 15.28
CA GLU A 26 16.96 -14.50 15.38
C GLU A 26 16.69 -14.86 16.84
N ASP A 27 15.56 -15.52 17.05
CA ASP A 27 15.13 -16.01 18.36
C ASP A 27 15.33 -17.52 18.46
N GLN A 28 15.91 -17.99 19.58
CA GLN A 28 15.82 -19.38 19.98
C GLN A 28 14.48 -19.56 20.68
N VAL A 29 13.68 -20.52 20.22
CA VAL A 29 12.30 -20.66 20.69
C VAL A 29 11.95 -22.10 21.04
N ILE A 30 10.93 -22.25 21.88
CA ILE A 30 10.13 -23.48 21.94
C ILE A 30 8.89 -23.25 21.10
N ASN A 31 8.67 -24.10 20.11
CA ASN A 31 7.54 -24.02 19.20
C ASN A 31 6.24 -24.53 19.85
N PRO A 32 5.06 -24.32 19.25
CA PRO A 32 3.78 -24.77 19.82
C PRO A 32 3.65 -26.28 20.06
N ALA A 33 4.47 -27.09 19.39
CA ALA A 33 4.52 -28.55 19.63
C ALA A 33 5.46 -28.95 20.79
N GLY A 34 6.08 -27.98 21.47
CA GLY A 34 6.99 -28.18 22.60
C GLY A 34 8.45 -28.49 22.20
N GLY A 35 8.78 -28.47 20.91
CA GLY A 35 10.13 -28.71 20.42
C GLY A 35 10.96 -27.41 20.28
N PRO A 36 12.33 -27.54 20.35
CA PRO A 36 13.21 -26.40 20.11
C PRO A 36 13.17 -25.98 18.62
N GLY A 37 13.41 -24.68 18.37
CA GLY A 37 13.48 -24.13 17.03
C GLY A 37 14.15 -22.76 17.02
N ILE A 38 14.27 -22.19 15.82
CA ILE A 38 14.68 -20.80 15.59
C ILE A 38 13.58 -20.05 14.88
N TYR A 39 13.47 -18.74 15.14
CA TYR A 39 12.56 -17.85 14.44
C TYR A 39 13.32 -16.60 14.00
N GLY A 40 13.42 -16.39 12.68
CA GLY A 40 13.98 -15.17 12.11
C GLY A 40 12.88 -14.12 11.94
N VAL A 41 13.13 -12.90 12.39
CA VAL A 41 12.18 -11.78 12.28
C VAL A 41 12.86 -10.58 11.64
N VAL A 42 12.22 -10.02 10.62
CA VAL A 42 12.59 -8.71 10.05
C VAL A 42 11.66 -7.66 10.67
N GLU A 43 12.25 -6.74 11.43
CA GLU A 43 11.53 -5.65 12.07
C GLU A 43 11.68 -4.38 11.24
N PHE A 44 10.59 -3.90 10.66
CA PHE A 44 10.54 -2.61 10.00
C PHE A 44 10.46 -1.49 11.06
N LYS A 45 11.26 -0.43 10.88
CA LYS A 45 11.33 0.71 11.80
C LYS A 45 10.24 1.75 11.53
N ASN A 46 9.67 1.74 10.32
CA ASN A 46 8.56 2.59 9.88
C ASN A 46 7.31 1.76 9.67
N ARG A 47 6.15 2.41 9.79
CA ARG A 47 4.89 1.86 9.26
C ARG A 47 4.80 2.21 7.78
N ALA A 48 4.14 1.37 6.98
CA ALA A 48 3.85 1.67 5.59
C ALA A 48 2.54 2.47 5.48
N VAL A 49 2.51 3.48 4.60
CA VAL A 49 1.32 4.28 4.30
C VAL A 49 1.13 4.35 2.80
N GLY A 50 -0.06 3.99 2.32
CA GLY A 50 -0.45 4.09 0.92
C GLY A 50 -1.67 4.99 0.73
N VAL A 51 -1.74 5.68 -0.40
CA VAL A 51 -2.81 6.61 -0.72
C VAL A 51 -3.36 6.34 -2.12
N VAL A 52 -4.69 6.23 -2.24
CA VAL A 52 -5.36 6.22 -3.55
C VAL A 52 -5.98 7.59 -3.77
N PRO A 53 -5.38 8.48 -4.57
CA PRO A 53 -6.00 9.73 -4.96
C PRO A 53 -7.09 9.46 -6.01
N VAL A 54 -8.29 10.02 -5.83
CA VAL A 54 -9.39 9.92 -6.79
C VAL A 54 -9.98 11.30 -7.02
N ASP A 55 -10.02 11.73 -8.29
CA ASP A 55 -10.66 13.00 -8.67
C ASP A 55 -12.16 12.86 -8.93
N ASP A 56 -12.81 13.98 -9.16
CA ASP A 56 -14.25 14.06 -9.39
C ASP A 56 -14.67 13.43 -10.74
N GLU A 57 -13.71 13.19 -11.65
CA GLU A 57 -13.92 12.51 -12.93
C GLU A 57 -13.76 10.98 -12.82
N GLY A 58 -13.40 10.45 -11.63
CA GLY A 58 -13.19 9.04 -11.39
C GLY A 58 -11.84 8.50 -11.86
N PHE A 59 -10.83 9.37 -12.03
CA PHE A 59 -9.45 8.99 -12.32
C PHE A 59 -8.64 8.86 -11.03
N THR A 60 -7.63 7.99 -11.09
CA THR A 60 -6.61 7.82 -10.06
C THR A 60 -5.22 8.04 -10.64
N TRP A 61 -4.21 8.08 -9.80
CA TRP A 61 -2.80 8.16 -10.19
C TRP A 61 -2.03 7.00 -9.59
N LEU A 62 -1.25 6.36 -10.45
CA LEU A 62 -0.25 5.37 -10.07
C LEU A 62 1.14 5.96 -10.24
N VAL A 63 2.07 5.46 -9.47
CA VAL A 63 3.50 5.72 -9.62
C VAL A 63 4.21 4.48 -10.14
N GLY A 64 5.08 4.68 -11.11
CA GLY A 64 5.88 3.62 -11.70
C GLY A 64 7.33 3.76 -11.28
N GLN A 65 7.92 2.69 -10.77
CA GLN A 65 9.32 2.65 -10.37
C GLN A 65 9.93 1.26 -10.53
N TYR A 66 11.26 1.22 -10.53
CA TYR A 66 12.00 -0.04 -10.54
C TYR A 66 12.20 -0.53 -9.10
N ARG A 67 11.55 -1.61 -8.72
CA ARG A 67 11.70 -2.24 -7.40
C ARG A 67 12.95 -3.12 -7.37
N TYR A 68 14.00 -2.62 -6.71
CA TYR A 68 15.30 -3.28 -6.60
C TYR A 68 15.20 -4.72 -6.10
N THR A 69 14.37 -4.97 -5.09
CA THR A 69 14.21 -6.28 -4.44
C THR A 69 13.65 -7.35 -5.38
N HIS A 70 12.82 -6.96 -6.34
CA HIS A 70 12.20 -7.86 -7.31
C HIS A 70 12.88 -7.82 -8.69
N GLY A 71 13.72 -6.81 -8.95
CA GLY A 71 14.37 -6.62 -10.24
C GLY A 71 13.39 -6.29 -11.38
N LEU A 72 12.26 -5.65 -11.05
CA LEU A 72 11.17 -5.39 -11.99
C LEU A 72 10.70 -3.94 -11.88
N TYR A 73 10.16 -3.42 -13.00
CA TYR A 73 9.44 -2.16 -13.02
C TYR A 73 7.98 -2.43 -12.68
N GLU A 74 7.44 -1.71 -11.68
CA GLU A 74 6.09 -1.91 -11.15
C GLU A 74 5.30 -0.60 -11.15
N TRP A 75 3.97 -0.74 -11.28
CA TRP A 75 3.01 0.33 -11.06
C TRP A 75 2.30 0.12 -9.72
N GLU A 76 2.26 1.16 -8.91
CA GLU A 76 1.79 1.11 -7.53
C GLU A 76 0.99 2.37 -7.18
N ILE A 77 0.22 2.35 -6.11
CA ILE A 77 -0.32 3.60 -5.54
C ILE A 77 0.83 4.43 -4.95
N PRO A 78 0.69 5.75 -4.80
CA PRO A 78 1.60 6.54 -3.97
C PRO A 78 1.71 5.94 -2.57
N GLU A 79 2.92 5.59 -2.15
CA GLU A 79 3.16 4.93 -0.87
C GLU A 79 4.56 5.20 -0.34
N GLY A 80 4.72 5.10 0.98
CA GLY A 80 6.04 5.23 1.60
C GLY A 80 6.05 4.96 3.10
N GLY A 81 7.17 5.26 3.71
CA GLY A 81 7.41 4.97 5.12
C GLY A 81 6.99 6.12 6.04
N CYS A 82 6.26 5.79 7.10
CA CYS A 82 5.87 6.68 8.18
C CYS A 82 6.80 6.48 9.39
N PRO A 83 7.73 7.39 9.65
CA PRO A 83 8.64 7.31 10.80
C PRO A 83 7.90 7.36 12.14
N ALA A 84 8.52 6.80 13.16
CA ALA A 84 8.00 6.90 14.53
C ALA A 84 7.84 8.38 14.94
N GLY A 85 6.63 8.74 15.38
CA GLY A 85 6.28 10.11 15.80
C GLY A 85 5.65 10.97 14.70
N GLU A 86 5.61 10.53 13.45
CA GLU A 86 4.78 11.14 12.41
C GLU A 86 3.37 10.57 12.47
N GLU A 87 2.35 11.44 12.42
CA GLU A 87 0.96 11.01 12.33
C GLU A 87 0.67 10.39 10.95
N LEU A 88 -0.06 9.25 10.92
CA LEU A 88 -0.32 8.51 9.68
C LEU A 88 -0.97 9.35 8.59
N LEU A 89 -1.86 10.28 8.97
CA LEU A 89 -2.52 11.17 8.03
C LEU A 89 -1.54 12.20 7.44
N GLU A 90 -0.62 12.72 8.24
CA GLU A 90 0.41 13.66 7.76
C GLU A 90 1.40 12.95 6.85
N CYS A 91 1.79 11.72 7.19
CA CYS A 91 2.56 10.86 6.31
C CYS A 91 1.85 10.65 4.96
N ALA A 92 0.54 10.31 4.97
CA ALA A 92 -0.23 10.14 3.75
C ALA A 92 -0.26 11.40 2.87
N ARG A 93 -0.35 12.59 3.48
CA ARG A 93 -0.27 13.88 2.77
C ARG A 93 1.11 14.13 2.16
N ARG A 94 2.14 13.82 2.90
CA ARG A 94 3.53 13.98 2.47
C ARG A 94 3.83 13.05 1.29
N GLU A 95 3.57 11.75 1.44
CA GLU A 95 3.83 10.74 0.40
C GLU A 95 3.07 11.04 -0.90
N LEU A 96 1.78 11.38 -0.82
CA LEU A 96 1.00 11.77 -1.99
C LEU A 96 1.66 12.94 -2.74
N ARG A 97 2.07 13.98 -2.00
CA ARG A 97 2.69 15.16 -2.60
C ARG A 97 4.08 14.87 -3.18
N GLU A 98 4.91 14.12 -2.47
CA GLU A 98 6.27 13.78 -2.88
C GLU A 98 6.25 12.92 -4.14
N ALA A 99 5.46 11.87 -4.18
CA ALA A 99 5.41 10.95 -5.30
C ALA A 99 4.72 11.53 -6.55
N THR A 100 3.71 12.39 -6.39
CA THR A 100 2.85 12.80 -7.53
C THR A 100 2.72 14.30 -7.74
N GLY A 101 3.08 15.13 -6.78
CA GLY A 101 2.79 16.56 -6.77
C GLY A 101 1.31 16.89 -6.50
N LEU A 102 0.52 15.92 -6.05
CA LEU A 102 -0.88 16.13 -5.72
C LEU A 102 -1.08 16.49 -4.25
N VAL A 103 -2.12 17.26 -3.99
CA VAL A 103 -2.68 17.49 -2.65
C VAL A 103 -4.18 17.22 -2.69
N ALA A 104 -4.73 16.78 -1.55
CA ALA A 104 -6.14 16.44 -1.44
C ALA A 104 -6.81 17.21 -0.32
N ALA A 105 -8.08 17.55 -0.50
CA ALA A 105 -8.89 18.23 0.51
C ALA A 105 -9.39 17.28 1.61
N LYS A 106 -9.58 16.00 1.29
CA LYS A 106 -10.16 14.98 2.19
C LYS A 106 -9.38 13.68 2.11
N TYR A 107 -9.21 13.04 3.28
CA TYR A 107 -8.63 11.71 3.42
C TYR A 107 -9.59 10.84 4.22
N GLU A 108 -9.85 9.65 3.73
CA GLU A 108 -10.68 8.64 4.38
C GLU A 108 -9.84 7.39 4.61
N LEU A 109 -9.85 6.85 5.82
CA LEU A 109 -9.13 5.63 6.14
C LEU A 109 -9.78 4.44 5.43
N LEU A 110 -9.07 3.79 4.52
CA LEU A 110 -9.52 2.58 3.84
C LEU A 110 -9.22 1.33 4.67
N ALA A 111 -8.04 1.23 5.23
CA ALA A 111 -7.62 0.11 6.05
C ALA A 111 -6.49 0.53 7.00
N SER A 112 -6.44 -0.11 8.17
CA SER A 112 -5.34 0.06 9.14
C SER A 112 -4.83 -1.29 9.62
N ASP A 113 -3.61 -1.27 10.10
CA ASP A 113 -2.93 -2.41 10.72
C ASP A 113 -2.90 -3.67 9.82
N LEU A 114 -2.82 -3.45 8.50
CA LEU A 114 -2.67 -4.52 7.53
C LEU A 114 -1.28 -5.17 7.71
N GLN A 115 -1.27 -6.46 7.95
CA GLN A 115 -0.04 -7.25 8.08
C GLN A 115 0.38 -7.72 6.68
N LEU A 116 1.52 -7.21 6.18
CA LEU A 116 1.95 -7.49 4.81
C LEU A 116 2.64 -8.86 4.68
N SER A 117 3.45 -9.25 5.66
CA SER A 117 4.13 -10.56 5.69
C SER A 117 4.25 -11.07 7.12
N ASN A 118 3.11 -11.41 7.74
CA ASN A 118 2.95 -11.67 9.17
C ASN A 118 3.68 -12.92 9.71
N SER A 119 4.21 -13.77 8.84
CA SER A 119 5.02 -14.93 9.23
C SER A 119 6.49 -14.61 9.44
N THR A 120 6.98 -13.46 8.94
CA THR A 120 8.41 -13.14 8.90
C THR A 120 8.71 -11.72 9.36
N THR A 121 7.77 -10.79 9.19
CA THR A 121 7.96 -9.37 9.48
C THR A 121 6.91 -8.83 10.44
N ASN A 122 7.23 -7.71 11.09
CA ASN A 122 6.28 -6.89 11.84
C ASN A 122 5.68 -5.75 10.99
N GLU A 123 5.91 -5.77 9.67
CA GLU A 123 5.47 -4.71 8.79
C GLU A 123 3.95 -4.58 8.79
N VAL A 124 3.47 -3.37 9.05
CA VAL A 124 2.06 -3.03 9.02
C VAL A 124 1.82 -1.80 8.15
N ALA A 125 0.70 -1.82 7.43
CA ALA A 125 0.32 -0.73 6.54
C ALA A 125 -1.00 -0.08 6.92
N CYS A 126 -1.12 1.22 6.58
CA CYS A 126 -2.36 2.00 6.59
C CYS A 126 -2.63 2.53 5.19
N LEU A 127 -3.87 2.44 4.74
CA LEU A 127 -4.30 2.86 3.41
C LEU A 127 -5.35 3.95 3.51
N PHE A 128 -5.21 4.98 2.69
CA PHE A 128 -6.13 6.11 2.62
C PHE A 128 -6.69 6.30 1.21
N LEU A 129 -7.96 6.72 1.14
CA LEU A 129 -8.56 7.32 -0.04
C LEU A 129 -8.42 8.84 0.08
N ALA A 130 -7.87 9.51 -0.95
CA ALA A 130 -7.73 10.95 -0.99
C ALA A 130 -8.64 11.55 -2.08
N ARG A 131 -9.39 12.60 -1.75
CA ARG A 131 -10.35 13.26 -2.64
C ARG A 131 -10.24 14.79 -2.61
N GLY A 132 -10.86 15.44 -3.61
CA GLY A 132 -10.71 16.88 -3.80
C GLY A 132 -9.30 17.21 -4.23
N ILE A 133 -8.85 16.53 -5.28
CA ILE A 133 -7.47 16.56 -5.76
C ILE A 133 -7.17 17.88 -6.44
N THR A 134 -6.03 18.46 -6.07
CA THR A 134 -5.45 19.65 -6.73
C THR A 134 -3.95 19.44 -6.92
N PHE A 135 -3.33 20.24 -7.80
CA PHE A 135 -1.90 20.13 -8.09
C PHE A 135 -1.10 21.09 -7.21
N ALA A 136 -0.02 20.59 -6.63
CA ALA A 136 1.04 21.36 -6.03
C ALA A 136 2.35 21.07 -6.78
N GLN A 137 3.44 21.71 -6.38
CA GLN A 137 4.75 21.39 -6.95
C GLN A 137 5.21 20.03 -6.37
N ALA A 138 5.54 19.08 -7.25
CA ALA A 138 6.15 17.82 -6.87
C ALA A 138 7.54 18.06 -6.24
N CYS A 139 7.88 17.27 -5.23
CA CYS A 139 9.19 17.36 -4.57
C CYS A 139 9.64 15.91 -4.23
N PRO A 140 9.95 15.10 -5.29
CA PRO A 140 10.35 13.70 -5.09
C PRO A 140 11.68 13.64 -4.33
N GLU A 141 11.90 12.55 -3.60
CA GLU A 141 13.19 12.26 -3.00
C GLU A 141 14.26 12.01 -4.07
N ASP A 142 15.50 12.42 -3.81
CA ASP A 142 16.64 12.32 -4.75
C ASP A 142 16.96 10.85 -5.16
N THR A 143 16.48 9.87 -4.41
CA THR A 143 16.73 8.45 -4.65
C THR A 143 15.69 7.80 -5.55
N GLU A 144 14.61 8.50 -5.90
CA GLU A 144 13.48 7.93 -6.64
C GLU A 144 13.30 8.59 -8.01
N LYS A 145 13.31 7.77 -9.05
CA LYS A 145 12.95 8.18 -10.41
C LYS A 145 11.56 7.66 -10.72
N LEU A 146 10.56 8.40 -10.28
CA LEU A 146 9.15 8.02 -10.42
C LEU A 146 8.58 8.48 -11.77
N GLN A 147 7.71 7.66 -12.34
CA GLN A 147 6.77 8.07 -13.38
C GLN A 147 5.36 8.13 -12.79
N VAL A 148 4.61 9.15 -13.17
CA VAL A 148 3.23 9.31 -12.70
C VAL A 148 2.27 9.07 -13.86
N TRP A 149 1.30 8.18 -13.65
CA TRP A 149 0.29 7.83 -14.64
C TRP A 149 -1.12 8.08 -14.10
N ARG A 150 -1.85 9.05 -14.71
CA ARG A 150 -3.28 9.27 -14.45
C ARG A 150 -4.11 8.37 -15.35
N LEU A 151 -4.99 7.54 -14.76
CA LEU A 151 -5.85 6.60 -15.47
C LEU A 151 -7.19 6.45 -14.76
N PRO A 152 -8.24 5.94 -15.46
CA PRO A 152 -9.51 5.66 -14.80
C PRO A 152 -9.34 4.68 -13.64
N LEU A 153 -9.97 4.96 -12.49
CA LEU A 153 -9.92 4.08 -11.32
C LEU A 153 -10.37 2.66 -11.66
N ALA A 154 -11.42 2.51 -12.49
CA ALA A 154 -11.89 1.20 -12.95
C ALA A 154 -10.80 0.41 -13.71
N THR A 155 -9.91 1.11 -14.44
CA THR A 155 -8.77 0.47 -15.11
C THR A 155 -7.74 0.01 -14.10
N ALA A 156 -7.38 0.85 -13.11
CA ALA A 156 -6.45 0.45 -12.05
C ALA A 156 -6.97 -0.75 -11.24
N VAL A 157 -8.27 -0.77 -10.92
CA VAL A 157 -8.93 -1.90 -10.25
C VAL A 157 -8.81 -3.17 -11.11
N ARG A 158 -9.06 -3.09 -12.42
CA ARG A 158 -8.90 -4.24 -13.31
C ARG A 158 -7.46 -4.72 -13.38
N MET A 159 -6.48 -3.82 -13.48
CA MET A 159 -5.05 -4.16 -13.45
C MET A 159 -4.65 -4.91 -12.16
N ALA A 160 -5.23 -4.53 -11.02
CA ALA A 160 -5.03 -5.25 -9.76
C ALA A 160 -5.69 -6.64 -9.79
N MET A 161 -6.89 -6.77 -10.37
CA MET A 161 -7.59 -8.05 -10.53
C MET A 161 -6.85 -9.00 -11.47
N ASP A 162 -6.27 -8.49 -12.54
CA ASP A 162 -5.59 -9.27 -13.58
C ASP A 162 -4.11 -9.58 -13.23
N GLY A 163 -3.60 -9.05 -12.09
CA GLY A 163 -2.23 -9.27 -11.62
C GLY A 163 -1.17 -8.45 -12.36
N GLU A 164 -1.57 -7.41 -13.07
CA GLU A 164 -0.65 -6.44 -13.66
C GLU A 164 -0.07 -5.51 -12.58
N ILE A 165 -0.85 -5.17 -11.55
CA ILE A 165 -0.38 -4.56 -10.31
C ILE A 165 -0.20 -5.67 -9.28
N ARG A 166 0.99 -5.79 -8.69
CA ARG A 166 1.37 -6.89 -7.81
C ARG A 166 1.73 -6.45 -6.40
N ASP A 167 1.97 -5.17 -6.19
CA ASP A 167 2.18 -4.64 -4.86
C ASP A 167 0.95 -4.87 -3.96
N ALA A 168 1.18 -5.42 -2.76
CA ALA A 168 0.10 -5.83 -1.87
C ALA A 168 -0.77 -4.68 -1.39
N MET A 169 -0.18 -3.53 -1.08
CA MET A 169 -0.91 -2.34 -0.60
C MET A 169 -1.79 -1.79 -1.71
N SER A 170 -1.26 -1.69 -2.92
CA SER A 170 -1.98 -1.26 -4.12
C SER A 170 -3.15 -2.20 -4.44
N VAL A 171 -2.90 -3.51 -4.46
CA VAL A 171 -3.93 -4.52 -4.72
C VAL A 171 -5.05 -4.44 -3.69
N ILE A 172 -4.73 -4.39 -2.39
CA ILE A 172 -5.74 -4.30 -1.32
C ILE A 172 -6.56 -3.02 -1.45
N ALA A 173 -5.91 -1.87 -1.65
CA ALA A 173 -6.58 -0.58 -1.74
C ALA A 173 -7.52 -0.51 -2.95
N LEU A 174 -7.03 -0.88 -4.13
CA LEU A 174 -7.78 -0.84 -5.39
C LEU A 174 -8.95 -1.82 -5.38
N LEU A 175 -8.75 -3.06 -4.93
CA LEU A 175 -9.82 -4.05 -4.86
C LEU A 175 -10.89 -3.67 -3.82
N LYS A 176 -10.49 -3.07 -2.70
CA LYS A 176 -11.43 -2.57 -1.69
C LYS A 176 -12.32 -1.46 -2.25
N LEU A 177 -11.74 -0.51 -3.00
CA LEU A 177 -12.51 0.53 -3.70
C LEU A 177 -13.43 -0.09 -4.77
N GLY A 178 -12.95 -1.01 -5.58
CA GLY A 178 -13.76 -1.72 -6.56
C GLY A 178 -14.95 -2.45 -5.94
N ALA A 179 -14.76 -3.08 -4.78
CA ALA A 179 -15.83 -3.79 -4.06
C ALA A 179 -16.91 -2.84 -3.50
N THR A 180 -16.57 -1.59 -3.19
CA THR A 180 -17.52 -0.57 -2.71
C THR A 180 -18.29 0.13 -3.84
N GLY A 181 -18.06 -0.26 -5.10
CA GLY A 181 -18.75 0.31 -6.25
C GLY A 181 -18.07 1.54 -6.86
N TRP A 182 -16.94 1.97 -6.29
CA TRP A 182 -16.14 3.03 -6.90
C TRP A 182 -15.66 2.60 -8.29
N GLY A 183 -15.92 3.42 -9.31
CA GLY A 183 -15.53 3.14 -10.69
C GLY A 183 -16.56 2.38 -11.53
N LYS A 184 -17.73 2.02 -10.99
CA LYS A 184 -18.80 1.35 -11.76
C LYS A 184 -19.70 2.33 -12.53
N ASP A 185 -19.85 3.57 -12.09
CA ASP A 185 -20.90 4.51 -12.56
C ASP A 185 -20.56 5.27 -13.85
N GLN A 186 -19.42 5.04 -14.50
CA GLN A 186 -19.00 5.80 -15.68
C GLN A 186 -19.16 5.06 -17.02
N ASN A 187 -19.50 3.77 -17.05
CA ASN A 187 -19.58 2.99 -18.31
C ASN A 187 -20.98 2.54 -18.74
N GLU A 188 -22.05 2.85 -18.01
CA GLU A 188 -23.41 2.47 -18.44
C GLU A 188 -24.11 3.46 -19.37
N GLY A 189 -23.45 4.58 -19.73
CA GLY A 189 -24.04 5.68 -20.51
C GLY A 189 -23.80 5.67 -22.02
N CYS A 190 -23.04 4.75 -22.60
CA CYS A 190 -22.58 4.85 -24.00
C CYS A 190 -23.06 3.76 -24.98
N ASP A 191 -23.98 2.87 -24.59
CA ASP A 191 -24.41 1.77 -25.49
C ASP A 191 -25.94 1.71 -25.74
N GLN A 192 -26.60 2.86 -25.87
CA GLN A 192 -27.99 2.91 -26.36
C GLN A 192 -28.20 4.00 -27.42
N SER A 193 -27.47 3.94 -28.52
CA SER A 193 -27.89 4.69 -29.75
C SER A 193 -27.24 4.15 -31.04
N LEU A 194 -27.39 2.87 -31.32
CA LEU A 194 -27.22 2.34 -32.68
C LEU A 194 -28.22 1.20 -32.91
N GLY A 195 -29.42 1.54 -33.31
CA GLY A 195 -30.32 0.49 -33.75
C GLY A 195 -31.77 0.93 -33.89
N SER A 196 -32.09 1.74 -34.93
CA SER A 196 -33.30 1.56 -35.73
C SER A 196 -33.47 2.74 -36.67
N ASN A 197 -33.04 2.56 -37.89
CA ASN A 197 -33.69 3.19 -39.05
C ASN A 197 -33.32 2.41 -40.30
N GLY A 198 -34.38 1.93 -40.99
CA GLY A 198 -34.35 1.45 -42.34
C GLY A 198 -34.93 0.09 -42.54
#